data_ac45d58bc5e56cafcaac6d3e5ca18fd7
#
_entry.id   ac45d58bc5e56cafcaac6d3e5ca18fd7
#
_cell.length_a   1.000
_cell.length_b   1.000
_cell.length_c   1.000
_cell.angle_alpha   90.00
_cell.angle_beta   90.00
_cell.angle_gamma   90.00
#
_symmetry.space_group_name_H-M   'P 1'
#
loop_
_entity.id
_entity.type
_entity.pdbx_description
1 polymer ?
#
loop_
_entity_poly.entity_id
_entity_poly.type
_entity_poly.pdbx_seq_one_letter_code
_entity_poly.pdbx_strand_id
1 'polypeptide(L)'
;MKKALIVIDVQAGMYTAGMPVHNGEKFLEILQELIGECRSNDIPVIYVQHNGPKDHPLEKGTDGWKIHKAIAPLEGDCVVEKTTPDSFHKTDLKEVLQDKGIDHVIISGMQTQYCVDTTTRRAFSEGYKVTLVSDAHSTFDTEVLRAEDIVKHHNVVFGAFADVITLKDLKETVSK
;
A
#
# COMPACT_ATOMS: atom_id res chain seq x y z
N MET A 1 -2.86 20.97 -0.05
CA MET A 1 -1.90 19.84 -0.07
C MET A 1 -2.30 18.92 -1.21
N LYS A 2 -1.33 18.59 -2.07
CA LYS A 2 -1.56 17.69 -3.21
C LYS A 2 -1.32 16.25 -2.79
N LYS A 3 -2.33 15.41 -2.93
CA LYS A 3 -2.32 14.03 -2.42
C LYS A 3 -1.94 13.03 -3.51
N ALA A 4 -1.39 11.86 -3.11
CA ALA A 4 -1.31 10.65 -3.92
C ALA A 4 -1.65 9.42 -3.08
N LEU A 5 -2.31 8.43 -3.67
CA LEU A 5 -2.49 7.11 -3.07
C LEU A 5 -1.31 6.21 -3.46
N ILE A 6 -0.68 5.57 -2.48
CA ILE A 6 0.35 4.54 -2.68
C ILE A 6 -0.24 3.18 -2.28
N VAL A 7 -0.34 2.27 -3.25
CA VAL A 7 -0.81 0.89 -3.05
C VAL A 7 0.40 -0.04 -3.09
N ILE A 8 0.76 -0.63 -1.94
CA ILE A 8 2.02 -1.36 -1.75
C ILE A 8 1.80 -2.87 -1.88
N ASP A 9 2.53 -3.51 -2.81
CA ASP A 9 2.75 -4.96 -2.93
C ASP A 9 1.48 -5.85 -2.93
N VAL A 10 0.36 -5.34 -3.43
CA VAL A 10 -0.86 -6.14 -3.57
C VAL A 10 -0.78 -6.93 -4.88
N GLN A 11 0.01 -8.00 -4.87
CA GLN A 11 0.36 -8.82 -6.02
C GLN A 11 -0.31 -10.20 -5.96
N ALA A 12 -0.54 -10.81 -7.12
CA ALA A 12 -1.25 -12.10 -7.23
C ALA A 12 -0.60 -13.21 -6.39
N GLY A 13 0.73 -13.24 -6.32
CA GLY A 13 1.48 -14.23 -5.55
C GLY A 13 1.23 -14.18 -4.04
N MET A 14 0.81 -13.04 -3.51
CA MET A 14 0.43 -12.92 -2.09
C MET A 14 -0.85 -13.72 -1.77
N TYR A 15 -1.68 -13.99 -2.76
CA TYR A 15 -2.93 -14.74 -2.61
C TYR A 15 -2.78 -16.23 -2.97
N THR A 16 -1.64 -16.64 -3.52
CA THR A 16 -1.36 -18.03 -3.95
C THR A 16 -0.25 -18.70 -3.15
N ALA A 17 0.41 -18.01 -2.23
CA ALA A 17 1.56 -18.48 -1.46
C ALA A 17 1.24 -19.53 -0.37
N GLY A 18 0.01 -20.08 -0.35
CA GLY A 18 -0.39 -21.14 0.58
C GLY A 18 -0.82 -20.66 1.97
N MET A 19 -0.65 -19.39 2.29
CA MET A 19 -1.17 -18.77 3.52
C MET A 19 -2.28 -17.77 3.16
N PRO A 20 -3.45 -17.79 3.83
CA PRO A 20 -4.52 -16.86 3.52
C PRO A 20 -4.16 -15.45 3.99
N VAL A 21 -4.32 -14.47 3.11
CA VAL A 21 -4.30 -13.05 3.48
C VAL A 21 -5.43 -12.78 4.48
N HIS A 22 -5.13 -12.13 5.59
CA HIS A 22 -6.14 -11.75 6.57
C HIS A 22 -7.24 -10.90 5.92
N ASN A 23 -8.50 -11.38 6.02
CA ASN A 23 -9.67 -10.76 5.39
C ASN A 23 -9.46 -10.46 3.88
N GLY A 24 -8.74 -11.33 3.15
CA GLY A 24 -8.21 -11.04 1.82
C GLY A 24 -9.23 -10.56 0.79
N GLU A 25 -10.43 -11.15 0.74
CA GLU A 25 -11.51 -10.70 -0.15
C GLU A 25 -12.01 -9.30 0.24
N LYS A 26 -12.31 -9.10 1.52
CA LYS A 26 -12.76 -7.80 2.04
C LYS A 26 -11.71 -6.71 1.87
N PHE A 27 -10.45 -7.06 2.06
CA PHE A 27 -9.32 -6.15 1.83
C PHE A 27 -9.25 -5.70 0.37
N LEU A 28 -9.45 -6.60 -0.61
CA LEU A 28 -9.50 -6.24 -2.02
C LEU A 28 -10.71 -5.35 -2.36
N GLU A 29 -11.88 -5.61 -1.78
CA GLU A 29 -13.06 -4.75 -1.94
C GLU A 29 -12.77 -3.33 -1.44
N ILE A 30 -12.18 -3.20 -0.25
CA ILE A 30 -11.80 -1.91 0.34
C ILE A 30 -10.78 -1.19 -0.55
N LEU A 31 -9.79 -1.89 -1.08
CA LEU A 31 -8.81 -1.30 -2.00
C LEU A 31 -9.44 -0.82 -3.30
N GLN A 32 -10.36 -1.59 -3.88
CA GLN A 32 -11.09 -1.16 -5.09
C GLN A 32 -11.87 0.13 -4.82
N GLU A 33 -12.57 0.20 -3.69
CA GLU A 33 -13.33 1.37 -3.29
C GLU A 33 -12.41 2.58 -3.01
N LEU A 34 -11.29 2.38 -2.30
CA LEU A 34 -10.28 3.40 -2.02
C LEU A 34 -9.68 3.98 -3.32
N ILE A 35 -9.29 3.10 -4.25
CA ILE A 35 -8.73 3.49 -5.54
C ILE A 35 -9.77 4.28 -6.35
N GLY A 36 -11.02 3.80 -6.39
CA GLY A 36 -12.14 4.48 -7.04
C GLY A 36 -12.38 5.88 -6.47
N GLU A 37 -12.39 6.00 -5.15
CA GLU A 37 -12.56 7.28 -4.45
C GLU A 37 -11.42 8.26 -4.76
N CYS A 38 -10.17 7.80 -4.72
CA CYS A 38 -9.02 8.63 -5.06
C CYS A 38 -9.09 9.13 -6.50
N ARG A 39 -9.39 8.25 -7.46
CA ARG A 39 -9.53 8.62 -8.88
C ARG A 39 -10.66 9.63 -9.11
N SER A 40 -11.81 9.46 -8.43
CA SER A 40 -12.95 10.38 -8.55
C SER A 40 -12.65 11.79 -8.01
N ASN A 41 -11.60 11.93 -7.21
CA ASN A 41 -11.14 13.19 -6.63
C ASN A 41 -9.79 13.66 -7.22
N ASP A 42 -9.42 13.19 -8.41
CA ASP A 42 -8.17 13.55 -9.12
C ASP A 42 -6.89 13.27 -8.29
N ILE A 43 -6.95 12.31 -7.37
CA ILE A 43 -5.79 11.85 -6.58
C ILE A 43 -5.10 10.74 -7.36
N PRO A 44 -3.86 10.95 -7.85
CA PRO A 44 -3.14 9.93 -8.60
C PRO A 44 -2.87 8.68 -7.75
N VAL A 45 -2.96 7.53 -8.40
CA VAL A 45 -2.65 6.22 -7.80
C VAL A 45 -1.26 5.80 -8.26
N ILE A 46 -0.41 5.47 -7.29
CA ILE A 46 0.94 4.94 -7.49
C ILE A 46 0.97 3.53 -6.94
N TYR A 47 1.22 2.56 -7.79
CA TYR A 47 1.41 1.18 -7.37
C TYR A 47 2.88 0.93 -7.08
N VAL A 48 3.15 0.27 -5.96
CA VAL A 48 4.47 -0.24 -5.63
C VAL A 48 4.44 -1.76 -5.82
N GLN A 49 5.41 -2.27 -6.56
CA GLN A 49 5.49 -3.67 -6.96
C GLN A 49 6.83 -4.27 -6.54
N HIS A 50 6.78 -5.31 -5.70
CA HIS A 50 7.96 -5.97 -5.19
C HIS A 50 8.51 -6.98 -6.20
N ASN A 51 9.80 -6.90 -6.47
CA ASN A 51 10.53 -7.88 -7.27
C ASN A 51 11.18 -8.90 -6.33
N GLY A 52 10.53 -10.04 -6.16
CA GLY A 52 11.07 -11.16 -5.39
C GLY A 52 12.26 -11.84 -6.11
N PRO A 53 13.14 -12.53 -5.37
CA PRO A 53 14.19 -13.33 -5.95
C PRO A 53 13.61 -14.55 -6.69
N LYS A 54 14.50 -15.30 -7.36
CA LYS A 54 14.13 -16.56 -8.04
C LYS A 54 13.41 -17.52 -7.10
N ASP A 55 12.39 -18.18 -7.62
CA ASP A 55 11.51 -19.13 -6.90
C ASP A 55 10.65 -18.49 -5.77
N HIS A 56 10.66 -17.17 -5.65
CA HIS A 56 9.76 -16.44 -4.74
C HIS A 56 8.37 -16.29 -5.37
N PRO A 57 7.27 -16.30 -4.57
CA PRO A 57 5.91 -16.06 -5.09
C PRO A 57 5.76 -14.76 -5.91
N LEU A 58 6.61 -13.77 -5.66
CA LEU A 58 6.68 -12.47 -6.37
C LEU A 58 7.90 -12.40 -7.30
N GLU A 59 8.41 -13.50 -7.80
CA GLU A 59 9.52 -13.48 -8.77
C GLU A 59 9.13 -12.67 -10.01
N LYS A 60 9.99 -11.69 -10.35
CA LYS A 60 9.72 -10.76 -11.47
C LYS A 60 9.48 -11.52 -12.78
N GLY A 61 8.41 -11.13 -13.47
CA GLY A 61 8.01 -11.69 -14.76
C GLY A 61 7.09 -12.90 -14.68
N THR A 62 6.80 -13.42 -13.47
CA THR A 62 5.82 -14.51 -13.26
C THR A 62 4.39 -13.96 -13.11
N ASP A 63 3.40 -14.85 -13.15
CA ASP A 63 2.00 -14.45 -12.89
C ASP A 63 1.81 -13.98 -11.44
N GLY A 64 2.56 -14.54 -10.48
CA GLY A 64 2.53 -14.11 -9.09
C GLY A 64 3.07 -12.70 -8.87
N TRP A 65 4.00 -12.25 -9.69
CA TRP A 65 4.54 -10.90 -9.63
C TRP A 65 3.53 -9.82 -10.04
N LYS A 66 2.57 -10.13 -10.90
CA LYS A 66 1.59 -9.15 -11.40
C LYS A 66 0.78 -8.56 -10.25
N ILE A 67 0.47 -7.27 -10.34
CA ILE A 67 -0.49 -6.62 -9.45
C ILE A 67 -1.81 -7.38 -9.53
N HIS A 68 -2.48 -7.58 -8.40
CA HIS A 68 -3.69 -8.38 -8.33
C HIS A 68 -4.77 -7.82 -9.27
N LYS A 69 -5.40 -8.71 -10.06
CA LYS A 69 -6.34 -8.34 -11.13
C LYS A 69 -7.52 -7.47 -10.67
N ALA A 70 -7.95 -7.63 -9.40
CA ALA A 70 -9.06 -6.84 -8.83
C ALA A 70 -8.73 -5.34 -8.72
N ILE A 71 -7.45 -4.98 -8.68
CA ILE A 71 -6.98 -3.60 -8.55
C ILE A 71 -5.92 -3.27 -9.60
N ALA A 72 -5.99 -3.90 -10.77
CA ALA A 72 -5.00 -3.69 -11.84
C ALA A 72 -4.85 -2.20 -12.19
N PRO A 73 -3.61 -1.74 -12.42
CA PRO A 73 -3.37 -0.37 -12.89
C PRO A 73 -4.12 -0.09 -14.19
N LEU A 74 -4.59 1.15 -14.33
CA LEU A 74 -5.11 1.67 -15.60
C LEU A 74 -4.01 2.34 -16.41
N GLU A 75 -4.30 2.61 -17.68
CA GLU A 75 -3.42 3.41 -18.51
C GLU A 75 -3.17 4.79 -17.86
N GLY A 76 -1.90 5.17 -17.72
CA GLY A 76 -1.48 6.40 -17.05
C GLY A 76 -1.20 6.28 -15.55
N ASP A 77 -1.54 5.18 -14.90
CA ASP A 77 -1.12 4.92 -13.51
C ASP A 77 0.40 4.68 -13.45
N CYS A 78 1.02 5.11 -12.36
CA CYS A 78 2.44 4.90 -12.13
C CYS A 78 2.68 3.59 -11.39
N VAL A 79 3.66 2.80 -11.85
CA VAL A 79 4.12 1.59 -11.16
C VAL A 79 5.60 1.76 -10.81
N VAL A 80 5.93 1.68 -9.53
CA VAL A 80 7.28 1.76 -8.99
C VAL A 80 7.72 0.37 -8.55
N GLU A 81 8.82 -0.13 -9.09
CA GLU A 81 9.37 -1.43 -8.70
C GLU A 81 10.37 -1.28 -7.56
N LYS A 82 10.37 -2.23 -6.62
CA LYS A 82 11.31 -2.28 -5.50
C LYS A 82 11.81 -3.70 -5.20
N THR A 83 12.91 -3.79 -4.46
CA THR A 83 13.51 -5.06 -4.01
C THR A 83 13.66 -5.14 -2.49
N THR A 84 13.25 -4.11 -1.76
CA THR A 84 13.34 -4.02 -0.29
C THR A 84 12.00 -3.63 0.30
N PRO A 85 11.77 -3.77 1.62
CA PRO A 85 10.54 -3.31 2.27
C PRO A 85 10.29 -1.79 2.12
N ASP A 86 11.34 -0.98 2.10
CA ASP A 86 11.24 0.48 1.92
C ASP A 86 10.94 0.82 0.45
N SER A 87 9.78 1.41 0.20
CA SER A 87 9.37 1.81 -1.16
C SER A 87 10.15 3.00 -1.73
N PHE A 88 10.90 3.71 -0.91
CA PHE A 88 11.78 4.81 -1.34
C PHE A 88 13.23 4.36 -1.59
N HIS A 89 13.61 3.17 -1.07
CA HIS A 89 15.00 2.73 -1.12
C HIS A 89 15.39 2.20 -2.51
N LYS A 90 16.27 2.93 -3.20
CA LYS A 90 16.75 2.60 -4.56
C LYS A 90 15.60 2.44 -5.57
N THR A 91 14.61 3.31 -5.48
CA THR A 91 13.47 3.41 -6.40
C THR A 91 13.32 4.86 -6.85
N ASP A 92 12.50 5.08 -7.85
CA ASP A 92 12.13 6.41 -8.37
C ASP A 92 10.88 7.01 -7.68
N LEU A 93 10.38 6.39 -6.59
CA LEU A 93 9.16 6.86 -5.91
C LEU A 93 9.26 8.33 -5.48
N LYS A 94 10.42 8.73 -4.95
CA LYS A 94 10.62 10.11 -4.47
C LYS A 94 10.54 11.11 -5.62
N GLU A 95 11.20 10.80 -6.72
CA GLU A 95 11.19 11.60 -7.96
C GLU A 95 9.78 11.70 -8.52
N VAL A 96 9.06 10.57 -8.61
CA VAL A 96 7.66 10.54 -9.07
C VAL A 96 6.75 11.43 -8.22
N LEU A 97 6.90 11.40 -6.90
CA LEU A 97 6.13 12.24 -5.99
C LEU A 97 6.48 13.72 -6.16
N GLN A 98 7.77 14.05 -6.29
CA GLN A 98 8.26 15.42 -6.49
C GLN A 98 7.82 16.01 -7.83
N ASP A 99 7.94 15.27 -8.92
CA ASP A 99 7.52 15.70 -10.26
C ASP A 99 6.02 16.00 -10.33
N LYS A 100 5.23 15.24 -9.54
CA LYS A 100 3.79 15.47 -9.41
C LYS A 100 3.46 16.57 -8.38
N GLY A 101 4.45 17.11 -7.65
CA GLY A 101 4.26 18.12 -6.59
C GLY A 101 3.46 17.57 -5.40
N ILE A 102 3.58 16.28 -5.08
CA ILE A 102 2.89 15.63 -3.98
C ILE A 102 3.59 16.00 -2.66
N ASP A 103 2.80 16.40 -1.68
CA ASP A 103 3.24 16.70 -0.31
C ASP A 103 2.48 15.88 0.75
N HIS A 104 1.48 15.10 0.33
CA HIS A 104 0.68 14.24 1.19
C HIS A 104 0.47 12.86 0.55
N VAL A 105 0.89 11.80 1.21
CA VAL A 105 0.71 10.43 0.75
C VAL A 105 -0.34 9.69 1.56
N ILE A 106 -1.22 8.99 0.88
CA ILE A 106 -2.20 8.06 1.46
C ILE A 106 -1.62 6.67 1.24
N ILE A 107 -1.44 5.88 2.30
CA ILE A 107 -0.77 4.58 2.24
C ILE A 107 -1.76 3.45 2.49
N SER A 108 -1.66 2.40 1.68
CA SER A 108 -2.40 1.15 1.76
C SER A 108 -1.56 -0.02 1.25
N GLY A 109 -2.01 -1.25 1.44
CA GLY A 109 -1.36 -2.43 0.85
C GLY A 109 -0.87 -3.49 1.80
N MET A 110 0.22 -4.16 1.47
CA MET A 110 0.79 -5.32 2.17
C MET A 110 2.31 -5.26 2.27
N GLN A 111 2.92 -5.99 3.19
CA GLN A 111 2.36 -6.52 4.43
C GLN A 111 2.47 -5.46 5.51
N THR A 112 1.51 -5.43 6.41
CA THR A 112 1.39 -4.43 7.49
C THR A 112 2.71 -4.17 8.21
N GLN A 113 3.36 -5.22 8.76
CA GLN A 113 4.57 -5.11 9.59
C GLN A 113 5.88 -5.00 8.79
N TYR A 114 5.83 -5.07 7.47
CA TYR A 114 7.01 -4.99 6.60
C TYR A 114 6.94 -3.77 5.68
N CYS A 115 6.43 -3.94 4.49
CA CYS A 115 6.49 -2.91 3.45
C CYS A 115 5.62 -1.69 3.79
N VAL A 116 4.45 -1.90 4.39
CA VAL A 116 3.57 -0.80 4.83
C VAL A 116 4.21 -0.03 5.99
N ASP A 117 4.70 -0.73 7.03
CA ASP A 117 5.34 -0.09 8.19
C ASP A 117 6.58 0.71 7.77
N THR A 118 7.49 0.06 7.03
CA THR A 118 8.74 0.69 6.61
C THR A 118 8.49 1.92 5.74
N THR A 119 7.57 1.81 4.76
CA THR A 119 7.26 2.92 3.85
C THR A 119 6.56 4.07 4.58
N THR A 120 5.66 3.79 5.53
CA THR A 120 4.97 4.81 6.33
C THR A 120 5.98 5.65 7.14
N ARG A 121 6.88 5.00 7.86
CA ARG A 121 7.93 5.68 8.63
C ARG A 121 8.89 6.45 7.72
N ARG A 122 9.23 5.86 6.58
CA ARG A 122 10.11 6.54 5.62
C ARG A 122 9.44 7.77 5.03
N ALA A 123 8.19 7.69 4.59
CA ALA A 123 7.45 8.84 4.07
C ALA A 123 7.38 9.99 5.10
N PHE A 124 7.10 9.67 6.36
CA PHE A 124 7.15 10.64 7.46
C PHE A 124 8.53 11.29 7.60
N SER A 125 9.60 10.49 7.57
CA SER A 125 10.98 11.01 7.69
C SER A 125 11.43 11.84 6.49
N GLU A 126 10.86 11.60 5.30
CA GLU A 126 11.09 12.41 4.10
C GLU A 126 10.28 13.72 4.11
N GLY A 127 9.45 13.95 5.13
CA GLY A 127 8.70 15.19 5.33
C GLY A 127 7.32 15.22 4.66
N TYR A 128 6.83 14.10 4.14
CA TYR A 128 5.45 14.03 3.64
C TYR A 128 4.45 14.05 4.81
N LYS A 129 3.30 14.69 4.60
CA LYS A 129 2.13 14.36 5.40
C LYS A 129 1.70 12.95 5.03
N VAL A 130 1.41 12.11 6.03
CA VAL A 130 1.03 10.71 5.80
C VAL A 130 -0.37 10.46 6.36
N THR A 131 -1.22 9.83 5.56
CA THR A 131 -2.45 9.19 6.01
C THR A 131 -2.31 7.69 5.77
N LEU A 132 -2.55 6.88 6.80
CA LEU A 132 -2.68 5.43 6.66
C LEU A 132 -4.16 5.07 6.71
N VAL A 133 -4.63 4.30 5.72
CA VAL A 133 -6.01 3.81 5.72
C VAL A 133 -6.06 2.52 6.53
N SER A 134 -6.59 2.62 7.75
CA SER A 134 -6.49 1.60 8.82
C SER A 134 -7.16 0.25 8.50
N ASP A 135 -8.09 0.24 7.58
CA ASP A 135 -8.81 -0.94 7.07
C ASP A 135 -8.38 -1.34 5.64
N ALA A 136 -7.40 -0.61 5.06
CA ALA A 136 -6.86 -0.87 3.72
C ALA A 136 -5.41 -1.36 3.74
N HIS A 137 -4.98 -2.06 4.79
CA HIS A 137 -3.74 -2.82 4.81
C HIS A 137 -3.95 -4.18 5.48
N SER A 138 -3.14 -5.17 5.10
CA SER A 138 -3.28 -6.54 5.57
C SER A 138 -1.95 -7.28 5.64
N THR A 139 -1.99 -8.50 6.19
CA THR A 139 -0.85 -9.40 6.32
C THR A 139 -1.32 -10.85 6.47
N PHE A 140 -0.40 -11.72 6.86
CA PHE A 140 -0.62 -13.13 7.18
C PHE A 140 -0.42 -13.40 8.67
N ASP A 141 -0.97 -14.52 9.15
CA ASP A 141 -0.60 -15.05 10.47
C ASP A 141 0.90 -15.38 10.48
N THR A 142 1.52 -15.21 11.63
CA THR A 142 2.90 -15.61 11.89
C THR A 142 2.92 -16.67 12.99
N GLU A 143 4.09 -17.27 13.24
CA GLU A 143 4.28 -18.19 14.37
C GLU A 143 4.06 -17.52 15.74
N VAL A 144 4.17 -16.19 15.80
CA VAL A 144 4.12 -15.42 17.05
C VAL A 144 2.77 -14.73 17.25
N LEU A 145 2.22 -14.14 16.18
CA LEU A 145 1.01 -13.32 16.23
C LEU A 145 0.06 -13.64 15.08
N ARG A 146 -1.23 -13.54 15.36
CA ARG A 146 -2.25 -13.55 14.33
C ARG A 146 -2.24 -12.25 13.51
N ALA A 147 -2.56 -12.33 12.26
CA ALA A 147 -2.62 -11.17 11.35
C ALA A 147 -3.54 -10.06 11.88
N GLU A 148 -4.67 -10.41 12.47
CA GLU A 148 -5.59 -9.47 13.11
C GLU A 148 -4.91 -8.64 14.20
N ASP A 149 -4.11 -9.28 15.05
CA ASP A 149 -3.40 -8.61 16.15
C ASP A 149 -2.26 -7.75 15.60
N ILE A 150 -1.57 -8.20 14.54
CA ILE A 150 -0.55 -7.41 13.85
C ILE A 150 -1.15 -6.13 13.28
N VAL A 151 -2.28 -6.23 12.57
CA VAL A 151 -2.97 -5.07 11.99
C VAL A 151 -3.43 -4.10 13.09
N LYS A 152 -4.09 -4.59 14.13
CA LYS A 152 -4.55 -3.76 15.26
C LYS A 152 -3.41 -3.07 15.97
N HIS A 153 -2.32 -3.80 16.26
CA HIS A 153 -1.13 -3.24 16.89
C HIS A 153 -0.50 -2.13 16.06
N HIS A 154 -0.33 -2.38 14.75
CA HIS A 154 0.29 -1.39 13.87
C HIS A 154 -0.58 -0.15 13.67
N ASN A 155 -1.91 -0.27 13.66
CA ASN A 155 -2.80 0.90 13.64
C ASN A 155 -2.54 1.85 14.82
N VAL A 156 -2.20 1.31 16.00
CA VAL A 156 -1.79 2.14 17.15
C VAL A 156 -0.40 2.73 16.93
N VAL A 157 0.56 1.91 16.50
CA VAL A 157 1.96 2.35 16.27
C VAL A 157 2.04 3.44 15.20
N PHE A 158 1.28 3.30 14.11
CA PHE A 158 1.25 4.27 13.02
C PHE A 158 0.77 5.65 13.44
N GLY A 159 0.00 5.77 14.52
CA GLY A 159 -0.42 7.07 15.05
C GLY A 159 0.73 8.01 15.45
N ALA A 160 1.97 7.49 15.56
CA ALA A 160 3.17 8.31 15.75
C ALA A 160 3.72 8.92 14.44
N PHE A 161 3.26 8.46 13.27
CA PHE A 161 3.84 8.81 11.96
C PHE A 161 2.80 9.27 10.95
N ALA A 162 1.53 8.98 11.18
CA ALA A 162 0.46 9.19 10.22
C ALA A 162 -0.87 9.54 10.90
N ASP A 163 -1.75 10.19 10.13
CA ASP A 163 -3.17 10.24 10.45
C ASP A 163 -3.76 8.85 10.10
N VAL A 164 -4.11 8.05 11.11
CA VAL A 164 -4.67 6.70 10.94
C VAL A 164 -6.18 6.81 10.93
N ILE A 165 -6.79 6.61 9.77
CA ILE A 165 -8.24 6.77 9.56
C ILE A 165 -8.82 5.63 8.74
N THR A 166 -10.11 5.36 8.86
CA THR A 166 -10.81 4.37 8.04
C THR A 166 -11.05 4.91 6.62
N LEU A 167 -11.33 4.00 5.66
CA LEU A 167 -11.78 4.42 4.32
C LEU A 167 -13.01 5.32 4.40
N LYS A 168 -13.95 5.03 5.31
CA LYS A 168 -15.13 5.86 5.53
C LYS A 168 -14.76 7.30 5.90
N ASP A 169 -13.87 7.47 6.85
CA ASP A 169 -13.43 8.81 7.29
C ASP A 169 -12.63 9.53 6.21
N LEU A 170 -11.82 8.77 5.43
CA LEU A 170 -11.09 9.34 4.29
C LEU A 170 -12.04 9.97 3.27
N LYS A 171 -13.12 9.29 2.90
CA LYS A 171 -14.13 9.81 1.95
C LYS A 171 -14.68 11.16 2.38
N GLU A 172 -14.94 11.36 3.68
CA GLU A 172 -15.40 12.64 4.21
C GLU A 172 -14.37 13.78 4.07
N THR A 173 -13.08 13.43 3.95
CA THR A 173 -11.97 14.40 3.84
C THR A 173 -11.55 14.69 2.40
N VAL A 174 -11.81 13.79 1.45
CA VAL A 174 -11.40 14.00 0.05
C VAL A 174 -12.52 14.54 -0.84
N SER A 175 -13.79 14.37 -0.44
CA SER A 175 -14.98 14.88 -1.16
C SER A 175 -15.26 16.37 -0.90
N LYS A 176 -14.36 17.09 -0.25
CA LYS A 176 -14.45 18.54 0.04
C LYS A 176 -13.42 19.30 -0.78
#